data_7de753a830e11a37fd0235542362676e
#
_entry.id   7de753a830e11a37fd0235542362676e
#
_cell.length_a   1.000
_cell.length_b   1.000
_cell.length_c   1.000
_cell.angle_alpha   90.00
_cell.angle_beta   90.00
_cell.angle_gamma   90.00
#
_symmetry.space_group_name_H-M   'P 1'
#
loop_
_entity.id
_entity.type
_entity.pdbx_description
1 polymer ?
#
loop_
_entity_poly.entity_id
_entity_poly.type
_entity_poly.pdbx_seq_one_letter_code
_entity_poly.pdbx_strand_id
1 'polypeptide(L)'
;MVKLPPSSLLRLAAGALLVMILWLAAAALKDAPPDPRALLFSAAGLPAIEPSPAAAAEEAPPPEEALLVLAPAHTGEAEDKPRAVVYCTHTSEEYQGQSRKKGVAGGVLEAARALAAALEEEGVEVILDETVHDYDYDEAYEHSLATLEEIKAAHPEIRLFIDVHRDSAIAGISTTLNAEGEDYAKMLLIVGSDERLPHPDWEANRDFARQVAAAANDILPGVMREPRVYSGRYNQHIGDRALLVEIGSTDNSVEEAKRSAAVLARAIAESL
;
A
#
# COMPACT_ATOMS: atom_id res chain seq x y z
N MET A 1 -38.23 -25.59 -47.61
CA MET A 1 -38.12 -25.54 -46.14
C MET A 1 -36.79 -26.14 -45.78
N VAL A 2 -35.84 -25.31 -45.34
CA VAL A 2 -34.49 -25.78 -44.89
C VAL A 2 -34.62 -26.23 -43.44
N LYS A 3 -34.43 -27.51 -43.18
CA LYS A 3 -34.38 -28.06 -41.82
C LYS A 3 -32.99 -27.75 -41.20
N LEU A 4 -32.95 -26.93 -40.13
CA LEU A 4 -31.77 -26.71 -39.40
C LEU A 4 -31.32 -27.97 -38.61
N PRO A 5 -30.04 -28.26 -38.51
CA PRO A 5 -29.55 -29.41 -37.75
C PRO A 5 -29.84 -29.24 -36.24
N PRO A 6 -30.03 -30.35 -35.48
CA PRO A 6 -30.42 -30.29 -34.06
C PRO A 6 -29.42 -29.53 -33.17
N SER A 7 -28.15 -29.51 -33.54
CA SER A 7 -27.11 -28.74 -32.84
C SER A 7 -27.26 -27.22 -32.92
N SER A 8 -27.93 -26.69 -33.99
CA SER A 8 -28.19 -25.28 -34.17
C SER A 8 -29.36 -24.81 -33.32
N LEU A 9 -30.39 -25.65 -33.13
CA LEU A 9 -31.51 -25.38 -32.25
C LEU A 9 -31.10 -25.34 -30.77
N LEU A 10 -30.17 -26.23 -30.36
CA LEU A 10 -29.67 -26.23 -29.00
C LEU A 10 -28.82 -24.98 -28.66
N ARG A 11 -28.05 -24.49 -29.63
CA ARG A 11 -27.27 -23.24 -29.47
C ARG A 11 -28.14 -22.00 -29.39
N LEU A 12 -29.23 -21.96 -30.19
CA LEU A 12 -30.20 -20.87 -30.12
C LEU A 12 -30.97 -20.86 -28.81
N ALA A 13 -31.37 -22.04 -28.29
CA ALA A 13 -32.02 -22.15 -27.00
C ALA A 13 -31.11 -21.73 -25.82
N ALA A 14 -29.82 -22.13 -25.86
CA ALA A 14 -28.82 -21.74 -24.84
C ALA A 14 -28.55 -20.22 -24.86
N GLY A 15 -28.48 -19.61 -26.08
CA GLY A 15 -28.31 -18.16 -26.22
C GLY A 15 -29.53 -17.38 -25.68
N ALA A 16 -30.74 -17.81 -25.96
CA ALA A 16 -31.96 -17.19 -25.45
C ALA A 16 -32.06 -17.29 -23.91
N LEU A 17 -31.66 -18.42 -23.32
CA LEU A 17 -31.66 -18.59 -21.88
C LEU A 17 -30.65 -17.67 -21.21
N LEU A 18 -29.45 -17.50 -21.77
CA LEU A 18 -28.42 -16.61 -21.24
C LEU A 18 -28.89 -15.14 -21.25
N VAL A 19 -29.51 -14.69 -22.35
CA VAL A 19 -30.06 -13.33 -22.44
C VAL A 19 -31.19 -13.11 -21.44
N MET A 20 -32.03 -14.09 -21.22
CA MET A 20 -33.12 -14.02 -20.24
C MET A 20 -32.56 -13.97 -18.80
N ILE A 21 -31.53 -14.73 -18.46
CA ILE A 21 -30.87 -14.70 -17.16
C ILE A 21 -30.22 -13.33 -16.93
N LEU A 22 -29.53 -12.76 -17.91
CA LEU A 22 -28.94 -11.43 -17.82
C LEU A 22 -30.00 -10.34 -17.68
N TRP A 23 -31.14 -10.48 -18.35
CA TRP A 23 -32.25 -9.51 -18.23
C TRP A 23 -32.94 -9.58 -16.88
N LEU A 24 -33.14 -10.78 -16.30
CA LEU A 24 -33.69 -10.98 -14.98
C LEU A 24 -32.73 -10.48 -13.88
N ALA A 25 -31.41 -10.64 -14.06
CA ALA A 25 -30.40 -10.09 -13.16
C ALA A 25 -30.40 -8.54 -13.19
N ALA A 26 -30.51 -7.94 -14.39
CA ALA A 26 -30.61 -6.50 -14.54
C ALA A 26 -31.93 -5.90 -13.99
N ALA A 27 -33.04 -6.66 -14.05
CA ALA A 27 -34.31 -6.24 -13.45
C ALA A 27 -34.26 -6.31 -11.91
N ALA A 28 -33.64 -7.35 -11.35
CA ALA A 28 -33.47 -7.48 -9.90
C ALA A 28 -32.59 -6.37 -9.29
N LEU A 29 -31.61 -5.83 -10.05
CA LEU A 29 -30.80 -4.68 -9.64
C LEU A 29 -31.56 -3.34 -9.63
N LYS A 30 -32.65 -3.22 -10.38
CA LYS A 30 -33.49 -2.01 -10.39
C LYS A 30 -34.43 -1.88 -9.20
N ASP A 31 -34.75 -3.00 -8.57
CA ASP A 31 -35.67 -3.09 -7.43
C ASP A 31 -34.91 -3.36 -6.11
N ALA A 32 -33.59 -3.19 -6.08
CA ALA A 32 -32.82 -3.27 -4.85
C ALA A 32 -33.24 -2.13 -3.92
N PRO A 33 -33.58 -2.39 -2.65
CA PRO A 33 -33.92 -1.33 -1.72
C PRO A 33 -32.71 -0.41 -1.56
N PRO A 34 -32.93 0.93 -1.37
CA PRO A 34 -31.84 1.87 -1.16
C PRO A 34 -30.99 1.43 0.05
N ASP A 35 -29.69 1.59 -0.07
CA ASP A 35 -28.69 1.26 0.96
C ASP A 35 -29.19 1.77 2.34
N PRO A 36 -29.33 0.91 3.35
CA PRO A 36 -29.76 1.32 4.69
C PRO A 36 -28.85 2.39 5.31
N ARG A 37 -27.63 2.57 4.81
CA ARG A 37 -26.70 3.63 5.24
C ARG A 37 -27.10 5.02 4.73
N ALA A 38 -27.80 5.12 3.59
CA ALA A 38 -28.32 6.39 3.07
C ALA A 38 -29.50 6.95 3.89
N LEU A 39 -30.18 6.11 4.67
CA LEU A 39 -31.32 6.51 5.51
C LEU A 39 -30.90 7.03 6.89
N LEU A 40 -29.67 6.81 7.35
CA LEU A 40 -29.19 7.25 8.66
C LEU A 40 -28.78 8.73 8.70
N PHE A 41 -28.55 9.37 7.54
CA PHE A 41 -28.22 10.79 7.49
C PHE A 41 -29.41 11.75 7.36
N SER A 42 -30.62 11.24 7.11
CA SER A 42 -31.81 12.07 6.93
C SER A 42 -32.74 12.18 8.16
N ALA A 43 -32.47 11.46 9.25
CA ALA A 43 -33.35 11.37 10.41
C ALA A 43 -32.78 11.98 11.71
N ALA A 44 -31.63 12.64 11.68
CA ALA A 44 -31.10 13.38 12.82
C ALA A 44 -31.54 14.86 12.76
N GLY A 45 -32.82 15.10 13.03
CA GLY A 45 -33.31 16.39 13.45
C GLY A 45 -32.69 16.72 14.81
N LEU A 46 -31.57 17.45 14.84
CA LEU A 46 -31.02 18.02 16.06
C LEU A 46 -31.87 19.25 16.43
N PRO A 47 -32.35 19.38 17.69
CA PRO A 47 -32.99 20.60 18.14
C PRO A 47 -31.97 21.75 18.18
N ALA A 48 -32.41 22.91 17.73
CA ALA A 48 -31.65 24.15 17.82
C ALA A 48 -31.26 24.44 19.29
N ILE A 49 -29.97 24.57 19.56
CA ILE A 49 -29.46 25.04 20.85
C ILE A 49 -29.60 26.55 20.83
N GLU A 50 -30.52 27.08 21.64
CA GLU A 50 -30.60 28.54 21.92
C GLU A 50 -29.36 28.98 22.71
N PRO A 51 -28.80 30.18 22.44
CA PRO A 51 -27.65 30.67 23.18
C PRO A 51 -28.04 31.08 24.60
N SER A 52 -27.40 30.48 25.60
CA SER A 52 -27.49 30.88 27.01
C SER A 52 -26.84 32.24 27.23
N PRO A 53 -27.43 33.11 28.07
CA PRO A 53 -26.91 34.48 28.30
C PRO A 53 -25.58 34.46 29.07
N ALA A 54 -24.76 35.43 28.71
CA ALA A 54 -23.43 35.72 29.21
C ALA A 54 -23.24 35.58 30.72
N ALA A 55 -22.25 34.76 31.11
CA ALA A 55 -21.62 34.84 32.42
C ALA A 55 -20.44 35.83 32.33
N ALA A 56 -20.36 36.69 33.33
CA ALA A 56 -19.47 37.84 33.43
C ALA A 56 -17.99 37.49 33.19
N ALA A 57 -17.32 38.39 32.49
CA ALA A 57 -15.91 38.41 32.30
C ALA A 57 -15.17 38.55 33.64
N GLU A 58 -14.36 37.57 34.00
CA GLU A 58 -13.34 37.66 35.03
C GLU A 58 -12.05 38.13 34.34
N GLU A 59 -11.54 39.28 34.77
CA GLU A 59 -10.37 39.95 34.23
C GLU A 59 -9.13 39.05 34.42
N ALA A 60 -8.51 38.65 33.34
CA ALA A 60 -7.23 37.94 33.35
C ALA A 60 -6.09 38.89 33.71
N PRO A 61 -5.11 38.47 34.52
CA PRO A 61 -3.94 39.30 34.84
C PRO A 61 -3.11 39.56 33.59
N PRO A 62 -2.34 40.68 33.55
CA PRO A 62 -1.55 41.07 32.39
C PRO A 62 -0.44 40.03 32.11
N PRO A 63 -0.10 39.83 30.84
CA PRO A 63 0.93 38.84 30.48
C PRO A 63 2.30 39.32 31.01
N GLU A 64 2.90 38.47 31.84
CA GLU A 64 4.31 38.55 32.24
C GLU A 64 5.17 38.49 30.96
N GLU A 65 6.02 39.48 30.75
CA GLU A 65 6.98 39.49 29.63
C GLU A 65 7.82 38.21 29.65
N ALA A 66 7.42 37.22 28.85
CA ALA A 66 8.27 36.09 28.57
C ALA A 66 9.47 36.55 27.76
N LEU A 67 10.60 36.67 28.45
CA LEU A 67 11.90 36.88 27.84
C LEU A 67 12.11 35.76 26.79
N LEU A 68 11.95 36.14 25.52
CA LEU A 68 12.28 35.25 24.40
C LEU A 68 13.78 35.00 24.45
N VAL A 69 14.16 33.90 25.12
CA VAL A 69 15.48 33.30 24.94
C VAL A 69 15.47 32.77 23.51
N LEU A 70 16.03 33.54 22.59
CA LEU A 70 16.39 33.06 21.26
C LEU A 70 17.30 31.84 21.47
N ALA A 71 16.76 30.66 21.31
CA ALA A 71 17.57 29.48 21.11
C ALA A 71 18.50 29.76 19.91
N PRO A 72 19.79 29.42 20.00
CA PRO A 72 20.71 29.66 18.90
C PRO A 72 20.12 29.00 17.66
N ALA A 73 19.95 29.80 16.59
CA ALA A 73 19.64 29.27 15.28
C ALA A 73 20.69 28.17 14.99
N HIS A 74 20.24 26.94 14.91
CA HIS A 74 21.04 25.86 14.36
C HIS A 74 21.22 26.16 12.87
N THR A 75 22.28 26.96 12.58
CA THR A 75 22.86 27.08 11.24
C THR A 75 23.84 25.90 11.06
N GLY A 76 23.33 24.68 11.23
CA GLY A 76 23.88 23.50 10.62
C GLY A 76 23.06 23.30 9.37
N GLU A 77 23.70 23.25 8.22
CA GLU A 77 23.13 22.62 7.04
C GLU A 77 22.70 21.23 7.52
N ALA A 78 21.39 21.05 7.75
CA ALA A 78 20.84 19.72 7.87
C ALA A 78 21.11 19.12 6.50
N GLU A 79 22.06 18.19 6.42
CA GLU A 79 22.20 17.36 5.22
C GLU A 79 20.79 16.88 4.90
N ASP A 80 20.34 17.21 3.70
CA ASP A 80 18.97 16.90 3.24
C ASP A 80 18.91 15.39 3.00
N LYS A 81 18.86 14.65 4.12
CA LYS A 81 18.82 13.20 4.08
C LYS A 81 17.51 12.76 3.44
N PRO A 82 17.57 11.83 2.50
CA PRO A 82 16.35 11.27 1.92
C PRO A 82 15.49 10.65 3.03
N ARG A 83 14.19 10.96 3.00
CA ARG A 83 13.24 10.45 3.99
C ARG A 83 12.21 9.56 3.32
N ALA A 84 11.99 8.38 3.91
CA ALA A 84 11.09 7.35 3.42
C ALA A 84 9.99 7.00 4.42
N VAL A 85 8.85 6.53 3.90
CA VAL A 85 7.85 5.77 4.68
C VAL A 85 7.93 4.31 4.25
N VAL A 86 8.04 3.41 5.22
CA VAL A 86 7.88 1.96 5.03
C VAL A 86 6.61 1.53 5.73
N TYR A 87 5.74 0.83 5.05
CA TYR A 87 4.44 0.39 5.54
C TYR A 87 4.01 -0.93 4.90
N CYS A 88 2.91 -1.50 5.36
CA CYS A 88 2.29 -2.68 4.77
C CYS A 88 0.79 -2.44 4.58
N THR A 89 0.30 -2.40 3.33
CA THR A 89 -1.16 -2.38 3.07
C THR A 89 -1.81 -3.67 3.55
N HIS A 90 -1.19 -4.82 3.31
CA HIS A 90 -1.64 -6.11 3.81
C HIS A 90 -0.80 -6.60 4.99
N THR A 91 -0.90 -5.88 6.10
CA THR A 91 -0.08 -6.07 7.32
C THR A 91 -0.16 -7.48 7.91
N SER A 92 -1.27 -8.22 7.67
CA SER A 92 -1.45 -9.58 8.18
C SER A 92 -0.92 -10.69 7.26
N GLU A 93 -0.16 -10.35 6.22
CA GLU A 93 0.46 -11.36 5.35
C GLU A 93 1.53 -12.16 6.08
N GLU A 94 1.56 -13.46 5.79
CA GLU A 94 2.43 -14.43 6.47
C GLU A 94 3.31 -15.17 5.49
N TYR A 95 4.49 -15.55 5.96
CA TYR A 95 5.43 -16.42 5.29
C TYR A 95 5.19 -17.89 5.62
N GLN A 96 6.10 -18.76 5.18
CA GLN A 96 6.00 -20.21 5.30
C GLN A 96 5.67 -20.66 6.74
N GLY A 97 4.75 -21.62 6.83
CA GLY A 97 4.39 -22.27 8.08
C GLY A 97 3.43 -21.50 8.98
N GLN A 98 3.05 -20.30 8.58
CA GLN A 98 2.12 -19.46 9.32
C GLN A 98 0.81 -19.21 8.55
N SER A 99 -0.26 -18.96 9.28
CA SER A 99 -1.56 -18.64 8.70
C SER A 99 -1.97 -17.23 9.07
N ARG A 100 -2.37 -16.47 8.08
CA ARG A 100 -2.93 -15.13 8.24
C ARG A 100 -4.03 -15.11 9.28
N LYS A 101 -3.99 -14.12 10.19
CA LYS A 101 -5.02 -13.87 11.19
C LYS A 101 -5.57 -12.45 11.01
N LYS A 102 -6.91 -12.34 10.89
CA LYS A 102 -7.57 -11.04 10.72
C LYS A 102 -7.20 -10.08 11.86
N GLY A 103 -6.77 -8.87 11.51
CA GLY A 103 -6.46 -7.82 12.47
C GLY A 103 -5.19 -8.05 13.29
N VAL A 104 -4.33 -8.98 12.88
CA VAL A 104 -3.06 -9.27 13.55
C VAL A 104 -1.94 -9.14 12.54
N ALA A 105 -0.90 -8.38 12.87
CA ALA A 105 0.27 -8.24 12.03
C ALA A 105 0.94 -9.60 11.79
N GLY A 106 1.33 -9.84 10.54
CA GLY A 106 2.00 -11.06 10.08
C GLY A 106 3.50 -10.88 9.91
N GLY A 107 4.14 -11.91 9.37
CA GLY A 107 5.58 -11.93 9.12
C GLY A 107 6.05 -10.85 8.13
N VAL A 108 5.16 -10.34 7.28
CA VAL A 108 5.48 -9.23 6.36
C VAL A 108 5.93 -7.97 7.11
N LEU A 109 5.35 -7.70 8.28
CA LEU A 109 5.76 -6.55 9.09
C LEU A 109 7.19 -6.73 9.65
N GLU A 110 7.64 -7.96 9.89
CA GLU A 110 9.04 -8.22 10.28
C GLU A 110 10.01 -7.95 9.12
N ALA A 111 9.62 -8.26 7.89
CA ALA A 111 10.39 -7.90 6.70
C ALA A 111 10.44 -6.37 6.50
N ALA A 112 9.33 -5.68 6.75
CA ALA A 112 9.26 -4.22 6.70
C ALA A 112 10.14 -3.55 7.77
N ARG A 113 10.16 -4.08 9.00
CA ARG A 113 11.08 -3.63 10.07
C ARG A 113 12.54 -3.81 9.68
N ALA A 114 12.89 -4.96 9.08
CA ALA A 114 14.24 -5.22 8.61
C ALA A 114 14.65 -4.27 7.47
N LEU A 115 13.73 -3.97 6.55
CA LEU A 115 13.95 -3.00 5.49
C LEU A 115 14.17 -1.59 6.06
N ALA A 116 13.33 -1.16 7.00
CA ALA A 116 13.44 0.15 7.63
C ALA A 116 14.79 0.31 8.34
N ALA A 117 15.18 -0.66 9.16
CA ALA A 117 16.46 -0.65 9.86
C ALA A 117 17.65 -0.62 8.88
N ALA A 118 17.61 -1.41 7.80
CA ALA A 118 18.68 -1.43 6.81
C ALA A 118 18.75 -0.12 6.00
N LEU A 119 17.61 0.54 5.71
CA LEU A 119 17.59 1.86 5.09
C LEU A 119 18.22 2.93 5.99
N GLU A 120 17.99 2.87 7.30
CA GLU A 120 18.62 3.78 8.27
C GLU A 120 20.14 3.57 8.31
N GLU A 121 20.63 2.33 8.22
CA GLU A 121 22.05 2.01 8.09
C GLU A 121 22.69 2.60 6.83
N GLU A 122 21.92 2.68 5.74
CA GLU A 122 22.34 3.30 4.48
C GLU A 122 22.15 4.84 4.47
N GLY A 123 21.73 5.43 5.59
CA GLY A 123 21.61 6.89 5.75
C GLY A 123 20.29 7.50 5.30
N VAL A 124 19.26 6.70 5.01
CA VAL A 124 17.90 7.15 4.73
C VAL A 124 17.14 7.29 6.05
N GLU A 125 16.50 8.43 6.31
CA GLU A 125 15.60 8.57 7.46
C GLU A 125 14.28 7.83 7.18
N VAL A 126 13.81 6.98 8.12
CA VAL A 126 12.63 6.16 7.90
C VAL A 126 11.54 6.42 8.93
N ILE A 127 10.33 6.60 8.44
CA ILE A 127 9.11 6.46 9.23
C ILE A 127 8.56 5.06 8.94
N LEU A 128 8.63 4.17 9.93
CA LEU A 128 7.99 2.86 9.83
C LEU A 128 6.57 2.94 10.39
N ASP A 129 5.59 2.68 9.54
CA ASP A 129 4.20 2.54 9.96
C ASP A 129 3.86 1.07 10.21
N GLU A 130 3.44 0.77 11.43
CA GLU A 130 3.09 -0.58 11.88
C GLU A 130 1.57 -0.77 12.02
N THR A 131 0.78 0.15 11.51
CA THR A 131 -0.69 0.07 11.58
C THR A 131 -1.20 -1.16 10.84
N VAL A 132 -2.14 -1.88 11.46
CA VAL A 132 -2.81 -3.01 10.79
C VAL A 132 -3.92 -2.48 9.90
N HIS A 133 -3.64 -2.36 8.59
CA HIS A 133 -4.58 -1.78 7.63
C HIS A 133 -5.62 -2.77 7.11
N ASP A 134 -5.31 -4.06 7.09
CA ASP A 134 -6.14 -5.13 6.51
C ASP A 134 -7.00 -5.89 7.53
N TYR A 135 -7.42 -5.19 8.61
CA TYR A 135 -8.48 -5.70 9.50
C TYR A 135 -9.81 -5.88 8.73
N ASP A 136 -10.04 -5.10 7.67
CA ASP A 136 -10.90 -5.44 6.55
C ASP A 136 -10.05 -5.52 5.28
N TYR A 137 -9.97 -6.72 4.69
CA TYR A 137 -9.05 -6.99 3.58
C TYR A 137 -9.40 -6.21 2.32
N ASP A 138 -10.68 -6.05 2.04
CA ASP A 138 -11.17 -5.40 0.83
C ASP A 138 -10.96 -3.87 0.89
N GLU A 139 -10.88 -3.30 2.10
CA GLU A 139 -10.68 -1.87 2.36
C GLU A 139 -9.21 -1.52 2.73
N ALA A 140 -8.28 -2.49 2.68
CA ALA A 140 -6.90 -2.31 3.14
C ALA A 140 -6.16 -1.16 2.43
N TYR A 141 -6.37 -0.98 1.11
CA TYR A 141 -5.79 0.13 0.35
C TYR A 141 -6.39 1.49 0.73
N GLU A 142 -7.65 1.56 1.15
CA GLU A 142 -8.27 2.80 1.64
C GLU A 142 -7.72 3.17 3.00
N HIS A 143 -7.56 2.19 3.89
CA HIS A 143 -7.00 2.41 5.23
C HIS A 143 -5.53 2.84 5.16
N SER A 144 -4.71 2.15 4.38
CA SER A 144 -3.30 2.53 4.22
C SER A 144 -3.13 3.89 3.56
N LEU A 145 -3.98 4.23 2.57
CA LEU A 145 -3.96 5.57 1.96
C LEU A 145 -4.23 6.66 2.97
N ALA A 146 -5.24 6.50 3.82
CA ALA A 146 -5.56 7.50 4.86
C ALA A 146 -4.36 7.74 5.80
N THR A 147 -3.70 6.67 6.27
CA THR A 147 -2.48 6.77 7.07
C THR A 147 -1.35 7.49 6.33
N LEU A 148 -1.13 7.16 5.05
CA LEU A 148 -0.09 7.79 4.24
C LEU A 148 -0.35 9.28 4.00
N GLU A 149 -1.62 9.68 3.79
CA GLU A 149 -2.01 11.09 3.65
C GLU A 149 -1.76 11.87 4.94
N GLU A 150 -2.04 11.30 6.10
CA GLU A 150 -1.74 11.90 7.41
C GLU A 150 -0.22 12.06 7.61
N ILE A 151 0.57 11.01 7.34
CA ILE A 151 2.03 11.05 7.44
C ILE A 151 2.60 12.12 6.49
N LYS A 152 2.16 12.14 5.23
CA LYS A 152 2.62 13.11 4.23
C LYS A 152 2.25 14.54 4.60
N ALA A 153 1.09 14.77 5.21
CA ALA A 153 0.68 16.08 5.68
C ALA A 153 1.55 16.58 6.86
N ALA A 154 1.95 15.66 7.74
CA ALA A 154 2.86 15.97 8.86
C ALA A 154 4.33 16.12 8.41
N HIS A 155 4.71 15.43 7.33
CA HIS A 155 6.09 15.30 6.82
C HIS A 155 6.13 15.55 5.29
N PRO A 156 5.92 16.77 4.82
CA PRO A 156 5.84 17.08 3.38
C PRO A 156 7.17 16.90 2.63
N GLU A 157 8.27 16.74 3.35
CA GLU A 157 9.61 16.44 2.81
C GLU A 157 9.79 14.99 2.37
N ILE A 158 8.89 14.07 2.75
CA ILE A 158 8.95 12.65 2.33
C ILE A 158 8.82 12.55 0.82
N ARG A 159 9.74 11.79 0.20
CA ARG A 159 9.79 11.56 -1.25
C ARG A 159 9.69 10.09 -1.63
N LEU A 160 9.86 9.17 -0.68
CA LEU A 160 9.88 7.74 -0.93
C LEU A 160 8.82 7.03 -0.08
N PHE A 161 7.97 6.24 -0.72
CA PHE A 161 6.92 5.44 -0.09
C PHE A 161 7.12 3.98 -0.49
N ILE A 162 7.21 3.07 0.47
CA ILE A 162 7.51 1.65 0.23
C ILE A 162 6.46 0.79 0.90
N ASP A 163 5.60 0.17 0.09
CA ASP A 163 4.61 -0.81 0.51
C ASP A 163 5.23 -2.22 0.46
N VAL A 164 5.37 -2.84 1.61
CA VAL A 164 6.00 -4.16 1.71
C VAL A 164 4.94 -5.25 1.75
N HIS A 165 5.06 -6.21 0.85
CA HIS A 165 4.21 -7.36 0.65
C HIS A 165 5.02 -8.65 0.53
N ARG A 166 4.32 -9.77 0.42
CA ARG A 166 4.85 -11.04 -0.07
C ARG A 166 3.90 -11.64 -1.11
N ASP A 167 4.45 -12.22 -2.17
CA ASP A 167 3.67 -12.82 -3.27
C ASP A 167 3.01 -14.14 -2.83
N SER A 168 2.03 -14.58 -3.58
CA SER A 168 1.52 -15.95 -3.49
C SER A 168 2.51 -16.93 -4.14
N ALA A 169 2.65 -18.11 -3.55
CA ALA A 169 3.45 -19.16 -4.18
C ALA A 169 2.88 -19.58 -5.54
N ILE A 170 3.75 -19.71 -6.53
CA ILE A 170 3.39 -20.16 -7.87
C ILE A 170 4.02 -21.55 -8.08
N ALA A 171 3.20 -22.55 -8.36
CA ALA A 171 3.67 -23.92 -8.56
C ALA A 171 4.78 -23.99 -9.64
N GLY A 172 5.91 -24.59 -9.28
CA GLY A 172 7.06 -24.76 -10.16
C GLY A 172 7.97 -23.54 -10.32
N ILE A 173 7.70 -22.44 -9.60
CA ILE A 173 8.58 -21.26 -9.57
C ILE A 173 9.24 -21.17 -8.18
N SER A 174 10.58 -21.28 -8.14
CA SER A 174 11.33 -21.03 -6.90
C SER A 174 11.43 -19.56 -6.63
N THR A 175 11.00 -19.16 -5.44
CA THR A 175 11.14 -17.80 -4.89
C THR A 175 12.34 -17.65 -3.93
N THR A 176 13.16 -18.70 -3.82
CA THR A 176 14.42 -18.70 -3.06
C THR A 176 15.62 -18.61 -4.00
N LEU A 177 16.59 -17.79 -3.64
CA LEU A 177 17.92 -17.71 -4.23
C LEU A 177 18.94 -18.14 -3.18
N ASN A 178 19.75 -19.16 -3.49
CA ASN A 178 20.90 -19.50 -2.64
C ASN A 178 22.14 -18.76 -3.13
N ALA A 179 22.78 -18.01 -2.25
CA ALA A 179 24.02 -17.31 -2.53
C ALA A 179 24.95 -17.41 -1.31
N GLU A 180 26.18 -17.81 -1.52
CA GLU A 180 27.22 -17.93 -0.47
C GLU A 180 26.81 -18.81 0.73
N GLY A 181 25.92 -19.77 0.50
CA GLY A 181 25.41 -20.68 1.53
C GLY A 181 24.20 -20.15 2.32
N GLU A 182 23.73 -18.96 2.02
CA GLU A 182 22.53 -18.36 2.60
C GLU A 182 21.38 -18.33 1.58
N ASP A 183 20.16 -18.50 2.08
CA ASP A 183 18.95 -18.42 1.27
C ASP A 183 18.32 -17.03 1.37
N TYR A 184 18.01 -16.44 0.23
CA TYR A 184 17.37 -15.14 0.05
C TYR A 184 16.02 -15.32 -0.61
N ALA A 185 15.03 -14.53 -0.18
CA ALA A 185 13.75 -14.44 -0.87
C ALA A 185 13.89 -13.62 -2.15
N LYS A 186 13.52 -14.18 -3.32
CA LYS A 186 13.51 -13.40 -4.56
C LYS A 186 12.41 -12.36 -4.51
N MET A 187 12.75 -11.16 -4.93
CA MET A 187 11.86 -10.00 -4.86
C MET A 187 11.23 -9.66 -6.22
N LEU A 188 10.13 -8.93 -6.18
CA LEU A 188 9.45 -8.39 -7.35
C LEU A 188 8.89 -7.00 -7.03
N LEU A 189 9.20 -6.02 -7.86
CA LEU A 189 8.57 -4.70 -7.79
C LEU A 189 7.31 -4.67 -8.67
N ILE A 190 6.22 -4.18 -8.09
CA ILE A 190 4.94 -3.98 -8.76
C ILE A 190 4.74 -2.48 -8.99
N VAL A 191 4.40 -2.11 -10.21
CA VAL A 191 4.07 -0.73 -10.57
C VAL A 191 2.61 -0.66 -10.98
N GLY A 192 1.88 0.25 -10.36
CA GLY A 192 0.52 0.56 -10.74
C GLY A 192 0.48 1.54 -11.91
N SER A 193 -0.41 1.30 -12.88
CA SER A 193 -0.64 2.22 -13.99
C SER A 193 -1.86 3.13 -13.76
N ASP A 194 -2.12 4.00 -14.71
CA ASP A 194 -3.30 4.87 -14.77
C ASP A 194 -4.53 4.24 -15.47
N GLU A 195 -4.48 2.94 -15.76
CA GLU A 195 -5.54 2.26 -16.53
C GLU A 195 -6.91 2.30 -15.83
N ARG A 196 -6.95 2.17 -14.50
CA ARG A 196 -8.20 2.14 -13.73
C ARG A 196 -8.50 3.42 -12.98
N LEU A 197 -7.47 4.08 -12.45
CA LEU A 197 -7.57 5.29 -11.64
C LEU A 197 -6.47 6.27 -12.04
N PRO A 198 -6.70 7.58 -11.96
CA PRO A 198 -5.68 8.57 -12.31
C PRO A 198 -4.38 8.37 -11.53
N HIS A 199 -3.28 8.22 -12.26
CA HIS A 199 -1.93 8.10 -11.74
C HIS A 199 -0.95 8.72 -12.77
N PRO A 200 -0.92 10.06 -12.88
CA PRO A 200 -0.22 10.74 -13.99
C PRO A 200 1.30 10.46 -14.02
N ASP A 201 1.89 10.19 -12.87
CA ASP A 201 3.35 10.01 -12.72
C ASP A 201 3.76 8.51 -12.62
N TRP A 202 2.90 7.58 -13.02
CA TRP A 202 3.18 6.14 -12.89
C TRP A 202 4.41 5.70 -13.68
N GLU A 203 4.75 6.38 -14.78
CA GLU A 203 5.96 6.07 -15.55
C GLU A 203 7.24 6.42 -14.79
N ALA A 204 7.24 7.48 -13.99
CA ALA A 204 8.34 7.83 -13.10
C ALA A 204 8.55 6.73 -12.03
N ASN A 205 7.48 6.24 -11.42
CA ASN A 205 7.53 5.10 -10.50
C ASN A 205 8.06 3.82 -11.18
N ARG A 206 7.65 3.57 -12.43
CA ARG A 206 8.19 2.42 -13.22
C ARG A 206 9.69 2.55 -13.44
N ASP A 207 10.14 3.72 -13.84
CA ASP A 207 11.55 3.94 -14.17
C ASP A 207 12.42 3.88 -12.90
N PHE A 208 11.92 4.39 -11.77
CA PHE A 208 12.56 4.23 -10.46
C PHE A 208 12.59 2.74 -10.01
N ALA A 209 11.49 2.01 -10.17
CA ALA A 209 11.45 0.58 -9.86
C ALA A 209 12.47 -0.22 -10.69
N ARG A 210 12.65 0.11 -11.96
CA ARG A 210 13.67 -0.52 -12.83
C ARG A 210 15.09 -0.19 -12.37
N GLN A 211 15.35 1.03 -11.96
CA GLN A 211 16.64 1.45 -11.42
C GLN A 211 16.98 0.66 -10.16
N VAL A 212 16.05 0.58 -9.19
CA VAL A 212 16.21 -0.21 -7.97
C VAL A 212 16.40 -1.70 -8.28
N ALA A 213 15.63 -2.25 -9.23
CA ALA A 213 15.77 -3.66 -9.62
C ALA A 213 17.14 -3.96 -10.24
N ALA A 214 17.68 -3.06 -11.05
CA ALA A 214 19.01 -3.19 -11.60
C ALA A 214 20.08 -3.15 -10.50
N ALA A 215 20.03 -2.15 -9.61
CA ALA A 215 20.93 -2.01 -8.47
C ALA A 215 20.91 -3.25 -7.55
N ALA A 216 19.71 -3.80 -7.25
CA ALA A 216 19.59 -5.00 -6.45
C ALA A 216 20.28 -6.22 -7.11
N ASN A 217 20.16 -6.36 -8.42
CA ASN A 217 20.82 -7.44 -9.16
C ASN A 217 22.32 -7.20 -9.38
N ASP A 218 22.80 -5.96 -9.33
CA ASP A 218 24.24 -5.65 -9.31
C ASP A 218 24.85 -6.06 -7.96
N ILE A 219 24.10 -5.88 -6.84
CA ILE A 219 24.52 -6.29 -5.51
C ILE A 219 24.45 -7.82 -5.35
N LEU A 220 23.32 -8.43 -5.71
CA LEU A 220 23.07 -9.86 -5.60
C LEU A 220 22.35 -10.40 -6.85
N PRO A 221 23.09 -10.95 -7.83
CA PRO A 221 22.54 -11.38 -9.11
C PRO A 221 21.40 -12.39 -8.96
N GLY A 222 20.24 -12.06 -9.55
CA GLY A 222 19.04 -12.92 -9.55
C GLY A 222 18.12 -12.79 -8.33
N VAL A 223 18.40 -11.86 -7.39
CA VAL A 223 17.55 -11.60 -6.23
C VAL A 223 16.27 -10.85 -6.61
N MET A 224 16.34 -9.99 -7.62
CA MET A 224 15.21 -9.17 -8.07
C MET A 224 14.75 -9.63 -9.46
N ARG A 225 13.44 -9.90 -9.56
CA ARG A 225 12.75 -10.19 -10.83
C ARG A 225 12.51 -8.88 -11.59
N GLU A 226 12.29 -8.98 -12.91
CA GLU A 226 11.90 -7.80 -13.72
C GLU A 226 10.61 -7.18 -13.16
N PRO A 227 10.58 -5.85 -12.90
CA PRO A 227 9.40 -5.16 -12.40
C PRO A 227 8.19 -5.36 -13.33
N ARG A 228 7.00 -5.46 -12.76
CA ARG A 228 5.75 -5.68 -13.49
C ARG A 228 4.81 -4.50 -13.35
N VAL A 229 4.18 -4.12 -14.45
CA VAL A 229 3.14 -3.10 -14.47
C VAL A 229 1.78 -3.77 -14.45
N TYR A 230 0.91 -3.33 -13.54
CA TYR A 230 -0.48 -3.79 -13.42
C TYR A 230 -1.45 -2.61 -13.49
N SER A 231 -2.72 -2.90 -13.74
CA SER A 231 -3.78 -1.89 -13.90
C SER A 231 -4.26 -1.27 -12.58
N GLY A 232 -3.89 -1.82 -11.42
CA GLY A 232 -4.18 -1.24 -10.11
C GLY A 232 -3.27 -0.03 -9.83
N ARG A 233 -3.74 0.93 -9.00
CA ARG A 233 -2.94 2.11 -8.63
C ARG A 233 -2.06 1.89 -7.40
N TYR A 234 -2.45 0.97 -6.49
CA TYR A 234 -1.68 0.55 -5.30
C TYR A 234 -1.17 1.71 -4.44
N ASN A 235 -1.97 2.75 -4.27
CA ASN A 235 -1.60 3.99 -3.55
C ASN A 235 -0.33 4.71 -4.05
N GLN A 236 0.27 4.26 -5.15
CA GLN A 236 1.53 4.81 -5.67
C GLN A 236 1.40 6.25 -6.23
N HIS A 237 0.18 6.77 -6.37
CA HIS A 237 -0.06 8.18 -6.68
C HIS A 237 0.24 9.13 -5.52
N ILE A 238 0.57 8.60 -4.33
CA ILE A 238 0.97 9.39 -3.16
C ILE A 238 2.27 10.16 -3.40
N GLY A 239 3.14 9.68 -4.28
CA GLY A 239 4.42 10.30 -4.61
C GLY A 239 5.00 9.81 -5.93
N ASP A 240 6.02 10.52 -6.40
CA ASP A 240 6.78 10.24 -7.63
C ASP A 240 7.84 9.14 -7.45
N ARG A 241 8.07 8.69 -6.21
CA ARG A 241 8.89 7.53 -5.85
C ARG A 241 8.12 6.66 -4.88
N ALA A 242 7.20 5.87 -5.41
CA ALA A 242 6.39 4.94 -4.64
C ALA A 242 6.59 3.52 -5.18
N LEU A 243 7.04 2.63 -4.29
CA LEU A 243 7.32 1.24 -4.60
C LEU A 243 6.31 0.34 -3.88
N LEU A 244 5.85 -0.71 -4.55
CA LEU A 244 5.30 -1.89 -3.93
C LEU A 244 6.26 -3.03 -4.19
N VAL A 245 6.73 -3.67 -3.13
CA VAL A 245 7.69 -4.76 -3.23
C VAL A 245 7.12 -6.04 -2.63
N GLU A 246 7.09 -7.07 -3.44
CA GLU A 246 6.90 -8.45 -3.00
C GLU A 246 8.26 -8.99 -2.56
N ILE A 247 8.48 -9.17 -1.25
CA ILE A 247 9.70 -9.78 -0.73
C ILE A 247 9.46 -11.27 -0.55
N GLY A 248 9.73 -12.06 -1.58
CA GLY A 248 9.45 -13.49 -1.59
C GLY A 248 7.99 -13.83 -1.75
N SER A 249 7.60 -14.98 -1.20
CA SER A 249 6.24 -15.53 -1.30
C SER A 249 5.89 -16.32 -0.03
N THR A 250 4.70 -16.95 -0.03
CA THR A 250 4.28 -17.87 1.02
C THR A 250 5.20 -19.09 1.20
N ASP A 251 6.12 -19.36 0.27
CA ASP A 251 7.07 -20.47 0.37
C ASP A 251 8.39 -20.07 1.05
N ASN A 252 8.64 -18.78 1.25
CA ASN A 252 9.84 -18.27 1.90
C ASN A 252 9.67 -18.17 3.41
N SER A 253 10.77 -18.29 4.14
CA SER A 253 10.82 -17.94 5.56
C SER A 253 10.95 -16.42 5.76
N VAL A 254 10.59 -15.95 6.95
CA VAL A 254 10.81 -14.55 7.35
C VAL A 254 12.31 -14.19 7.31
N GLU A 255 13.19 -15.12 7.66
CA GLU A 255 14.64 -14.89 7.67
C GLU A 255 15.21 -14.71 6.24
N GLU A 256 14.70 -15.45 5.25
CA GLU A 256 15.03 -15.20 3.84
C GLU A 256 14.58 -13.81 3.41
N ALA A 257 13.36 -13.40 3.81
CA ALA A 257 12.82 -12.07 3.51
C ALA A 257 13.65 -10.95 4.15
N LYS A 258 14.03 -11.08 5.41
CA LYS A 258 14.90 -10.11 6.11
C LYS A 258 16.26 -9.94 5.44
N ARG A 259 16.89 -11.02 5.00
CA ARG A 259 18.16 -10.95 4.25
C ARG A 259 17.98 -10.18 2.93
N SER A 260 16.89 -10.42 2.22
CA SER A 260 16.59 -9.72 0.97
C SER A 260 16.22 -8.25 1.20
N ALA A 261 15.57 -7.92 2.30
CA ALA A 261 15.28 -6.55 2.71
C ALA A 261 16.57 -5.71 2.86
N ALA A 262 17.65 -6.27 3.38
CA ALA A 262 18.94 -5.58 3.45
C ALA A 262 19.53 -5.29 2.06
N VAL A 263 19.43 -6.23 1.11
CA VAL A 263 19.84 -6.01 -0.28
C VAL A 263 19.00 -4.93 -0.93
N LEU A 264 17.69 -4.94 -0.68
CA LEU A 264 16.75 -3.93 -1.21
C LEU A 264 17.07 -2.54 -0.66
N ALA A 265 17.33 -2.42 0.63
CA ALA A 265 17.67 -1.14 1.28
C ALA A 265 18.89 -0.48 0.61
N ARG A 266 19.96 -1.25 0.41
CA ARG A 266 21.15 -0.78 -0.26
C ARG A 266 20.87 -0.39 -1.72
N ALA A 267 20.11 -1.21 -2.46
CA ALA A 267 19.74 -0.91 -3.83
C ALA A 267 18.90 0.39 -3.95
N ILE A 268 18.00 0.63 -3.00
CA ILE A 268 17.24 1.88 -2.90
C ILE A 268 18.17 3.05 -2.64
N ALA A 269 19.06 2.96 -1.64
CA ALA A 269 19.99 4.04 -1.30
C ALA A 269 20.91 4.41 -2.47
N GLU A 270 21.41 3.43 -3.22
CA GLU A 270 22.23 3.65 -4.45
C GLU A 270 21.40 4.28 -5.60
N SER A 271 20.06 4.26 -5.50
CA SER A 271 19.13 4.77 -6.53
C SER A 271 18.55 6.16 -6.21
N LEU A 272 18.78 6.69 -5.00
CA LEU A 272 18.28 7.99 -4.56
C LEU A 272 19.15 9.14 -5.05
#